data_aaa9221a79745a23f04e0fb4a47a9d69
#
_entry.id   aaa9221a79745a23f04e0fb4a47a9d69
#
_cell.length_a   1.000
_cell.length_b   1.000
_cell.length_c   1.000
_cell.angle_alpha   90.00
_cell.angle_beta   90.00
_cell.angle_gamma   90.00
#
_symmetry.space_group_name_H-M   'P 1'
#
loop_
_entity.id
_entity.type
_entity.pdbx_description
1 polymer ?
#
loop_
_entity_poly.entity_id
_entity_poly.type
_entity_poly.pdbx_seq_one_letter_code
_entity_poly.pdbx_strand_id
1 'polypeptide(L)'
;MEQSMNRYIGQMLDDRYEILEIIGSGGMSVVYKAMCHKLHRYVAVKILRDEMAADAELKNRFQAEAHAVAMLSQPNIVSVYDVGHSGETEYIVMELIEGETLKQRMAEHGVFSATEALHYATQICKALQHAHAHGIVHRDIKPQNIMITNDDMVKVADFGIAALENIHEERSGQAIGSVHYIAPEQAKGLNADARSDLYSLGVVLYEMLTGHLPYDADTPEEIALMHIAGSAKPPREWNSDIPEELERITLRAMEPDLRKRYQSAGEMLKALNACKKHLNQQRPLVERRRESAEKKDSFFGVGQDLTEEAYQRRRKRAKRVSYFTGIFSVGVFAILLFVFLWNFWLEDLFRTAERVDVPDFTGKSYEAVVNDKQYADYHFTVVYTVDPDVPDGIIIEQDPAAGKSRMRVSDGINVQLTVSTGVVMTDVPYVINEDYEKATAALEKAGFTVTTEFQASKDVTAKYVISCEPAPGEKAAAGSSVKLIVSGGPELRPVTVPDLSELTESAAIARIESSGLCYGGTYKETNDAKQGTVFKQSAPANTQLT
;
A
#
# COMPACT_ATOMS: atom_id res chain seq x y z
N MET A 1 -23.52 24.19 0.03
CA MET A 1 -22.88 22.94 0.52
C MET A 1 -23.85 22.06 1.34
N GLU A 2 -24.50 22.52 2.40
CA GLU A 2 -25.45 21.70 3.17
C GLU A 2 -26.67 21.18 2.37
N GLN A 3 -27.23 21.97 1.47
CA GLN A 3 -28.38 21.54 0.64
C GLN A 3 -28.03 20.43 -0.36
N SER A 4 -26.79 20.38 -0.87
CA SER A 4 -26.35 19.31 -1.78
C SER A 4 -26.07 17.99 -1.03
N MET A 5 -25.65 18.04 0.22
CA MET A 5 -25.41 16.85 1.05
C MET A 5 -26.70 16.16 1.48
N ASN A 6 -27.75 16.92 1.80
CA ASN A 6 -29.04 16.38 2.28
C ASN A 6 -29.89 15.76 1.15
N ARG A 7 -29.51 15.94 -0.11
CA ARG A 7 -30.34 15.51 -1.26
C ARG A 7 -30.55 13.99 -1.34
N TYR A 8 -29.63 13.20 -0.85
CA TYR A 8 -29.74 11.74 -0.89
C TYR A 8 -30.61 11.17 0.24
N ILE A 9 -30.86 11.92 1.32
CA ILE A 9 -31.67 11.44 2.45
C ILE A 9 -33.09 11.11 1.98
N GLY A 10 -33.54 9.90 2.30
CA GLY A 10 -34.84 9.36 1.86
C GLY A 10 -34.83 8.77 0.45
N GLN A 11 -33.70 8.83 -0.28
CA GLN A 11 -33.60 8.18 -1.59
C GLN A 11 -33.21 6.71 -1.46
N MET A 12 -33.62 5.93 -2.45
CA MET A 12 -33.27 4.53 -2.61
C MET A 12 -32.21 4.37 -3.70
N LEU A 13 -31.05 3.80 -3.36
CA LEU A 13 -30.03 3.43 -4.33
C LEU A 13 -30.23 1.96 -4.73
N ASP A 14 -30.31 1.70 -6.05
CA ASP A 14 -30.48 0.40 -6.68
C ASP A 14 -31.61 -0.46 -6.08
N ASP A 15 -32.72 0.20 -5.69
CA ASP A 15 -33.89 -0.43 -5.02
C ASP A 15 -33.47 -1.31 -3.81
N ARG A 16 -32.36 -0.98 -3.17
CA ARG A 16 -31.76 -1.80 -2.12
C ARG A 16 -31.32 -1.02 -0.89
N TYR A 17 -30.76 0.18 -1.05
CA TYR A 17 -30.17 0.93 0.03
C TYR A 17 -30.91 2.25 0.24
N GLU A 18 -31.72 2.35 1.29
CA GLU A 18 -32.40 3.58 1.70
C GLU A 18 -31.47 4.46 2.51
N ILE A 19 -31.18 5.65 2.03
CA ILE A 19 -30.30 6.62 2.71
C ILE A 19 -31.07 7.31 3.84
N LEU A 20 -30.55 7.22 5.07
CA LEU A 20 -31.24 7.69 6.26
C LEU A 20 -30.68 9.02 6.79
N GLU A 21 -29.40 9.07 7.05
CA GLU A 21 -28.74 10.22 7.67
C GLU A 21 -27.26 10.32 7.29
N ILE A 22 -26.69 11.52 7.39
CA ILE A 22 -25.25 11.75 7.18
C ILE A 22 -24.53 11.36 8.47
N ILE A 23 -23.48 10.52 8.34
CA ILE A 23 -22.60 10.12 9.45
C ILE A 23 -21.18 10.61 9.31
N GLY A 24 -20.79 11.12 8.12
CA GLY A 24 -19.48 11.69 7.87
C GLY A 24 -19.43 12.49 6.58
N SER A 25 -18.53 13.47 6.50
CA SER A 25 -18.35 14.30 5.32
C SER A 25 -16.87 14.59 5.12
N GLY A 26 -16.32 14.19 3.96
CA GLY A 26 -14.95 14.45 3.52
C GLY A 26 -14.91 15.39 2.30
N GLY A 27 -13.70 15.66 1.82
CA GLY A 27 -13.46 16.50 0.64
C GLY A 27 -14.13 15.97 -0.62
N MET A 28 -13.97 14.65 -0.90
CA MET A 28 -14.43 13.99 -2.12
C MET A 28 -15.78 13.30 -1.98
N SER A 29 -16.16 12.89 -0.78
CA SER A 29 -17.30 12.01 -0.54
C SER A 29 -18.05 12.36 0.72
N VAL A 30 -19.27 11.89 0.80
CA VAL A 30 -20.11 11.95 1.99
C VAL A 30 -20.49 10.54 2.40
N VAL A 31 -20.43 10.24 3.68
CA VAL A 31 -20.79 8.92 4.23
C VAL A 31 -22.15 9.02 4.90
N TYR A 32 -23.05 8.14 4.51
CA TYR A 32 -24.41 8.07 5.02
C TYR A 32 -24.64 6.76 5.74
N LYS A 33 -25.47 6.76 6.75
CA LYS A 33 -26.11 5.57 7.26
C LYS A 33 -27.29 5.21 6.36
N ALA A 34 -27.41 3.96 5.99
CA ALA A 34 -28.46 3.47 5.12
C ALA A 34 -29.03 2.14 5.63
N MET A 35 -30.29 1.86 5.26
CA MET A 35 -30.93 0.56 5.45
C MET A 35 -30.80 -0.29 4.20
N CYS A 36 -30.18 -1.43 4.32
CA CYS A 36 -30.21 -2.45 3.26
C CYS A 36 -31.51 -3.27 3.38
N HIS A 37 -32.50 -2.99 2.55
CA HIS A 37 -33.82 -3.66 2.60
C HIS A 37 -33.75 -5.16 2.25
N LYS A 38 -32.79 -5.60 1.41
CA LYS A 38 -32.61 -7.02 1.08
C LYS A 38 -32.07 -7.85 2.23
N LEU A 39 -31.21 -7.27 3.08
CA LEU A 39 -30.56 -7.97 4.19
C LEU A 39 -31.08 -7.54 5.56
N HIS A 40 -32.02 -6.59 5.61
CA HIS A 40 -32.61 -6.03 6.82
C HIS A 40 -31.57 -5.59 7.86
N ARG A 41 -30.51 -4.88 7.39
CA ARG A 41 -29.45 -4.36 8.28
C ARG A 41 -29.02 -2.96 7.89
N TYR A 42 -28.52 -2.21 8.87
CA TYR A 42 -27.87 -0.93 8.62
C TYR A 42 -26.48 -1.13 8.01
N VAL A 43 -26.10 -0.21 7.12
CA VAL A 43 -24.81 -0.16 6.45
C VAL A 43 -24.33 1.29 6.37
N ALA A 44 -23.06 1.51 6.17
CA ALA A 44 -22.53 2.81 5.76
C ALA A 44 -22.42 2.85 4.23
N VAL A 45 -22.87 3.96 3.64
CA VAL A 45 -22.79 4.19 2.19
C VAL A 45 -21.96 5.44 1.94
N LYS A 46 -20.79 5.28 1.33
CA LYS A 46 -19.90 6.37 0.93
C LYS A 46 -20.22 6.76 -0.49
N ILE A 47 -20.72 8.00 -0.70
CA ILE A 47 -21.13 8.52 -2.00
C ILE A 47 -20.11 9.55 -2.47
N LEU A 48 -19.62 9.40 -3.69
CA LEU A 48 -18.73 10.36 -4.35
C LEU A 48 -19.50 11.65 -4.64
N ARG A 49 -18.89 12.81 -4.37
CA ARG A 49 -19.51 14.11 -4.68
C ARG A 49 -19.63 14.30 -6.19
N ASP A 50 -20.69 15.01 -6.65
CA ASP A 50 -20.97 15.22 -8.07
C ASP A 50 -19.83 15.91 -8.81
N GLU A 51 -19.20 16.88 -8.15
CA GLU A 51 -18.07 17.63 -8.69
C GLU A 51 -16.89 16.70 -9.01
N MET A 52 -16.76 15.60 -8.24
CA MET A 52 -15.74 14.55 -8.42
C MET A 52 -16.20 13.48 -9.41
N ALA A 53 -17.49 13.16 -9.41
CA ALA A 53 -18.08 12.17 -10.32
C ALA A 53 -18.02 12.62 -11.79
N ALA A 54 -17.88 13.93 -12.05
CA ALA A 54 -17.68 14.48 -13.39
C ALA A 54 -16.32 14.13 -14.00
N ASP A 55 -15.30 13.79 -13.17
CA ASP A 55 -13.98 13.34 -13.62
C ASP A 55 -13.97 11.82 -13.76
N ALA A 56 -13.91 11.34 -15.01
CA ALA A 56 -13.91 9.90 -15.30
C ALA A 56 -12.70 9.15 -14.72
N GLU A 57 -11.54 9.80 -14.58
CA GLU A 57 -10.35 9.18 -13.99
C GLU A 57 -10.55 9.00 -12.49
N LEU A 58 -11.05 10.00 -11.78
CA LEU A 58 -11.36 9.91 -10.35
C LEU A 58 -12.42 8.83 -10.07
N LYS A 59 -13.47 8.78 -10.88
CA LYS A 59 -14.50 7.75 -10.81
C LYS A 59 -13.94 6.34 -10.95
N ASN A 60 -13.13 6.09 -11.98
CA ASN A 60 -12.53 4.78 -12.21
C ASN A 60 -11.60 4.36 -11.07
N ARG A 61 -10.82 5.30 -10.53
CA ARG A 61 -9.94 5.04 -9.38
C ARG A 61 -10.75 4.72 -8.13
N PHE A 62 -11.81 5.49 -7.83
CA PHE A 62 -12.70 5.25 -6.70
C PHE A 62 -13.28 3.83 -6.72
N GLN A 63 -13.73 3.37 -7.87
CA GLN A 63 -14.23 2.00 -8.06
C GLN A 63 -13.12 0.95 -7.93
N ALA A 64 -11.97 1.16 -8.58
CA ALA A 64 -10.86 0.20 -8.54
C ALA A 64 -10.30 0.00 -7.13
N GLU A 65 -10.14 1.09 -6.36
CA GLU A 65 -9.70 1.03 -4.96
C GLU A 65 -10.72 0.33 -4.07
N ALA A 66 -12.03 0.64 -4.26
CA ALA A 66 -13.08 -0.05 -3.52
C ALA A 66 -13.10 -1.56 -3.78
N HIS A 67 -12.90 -1.99 -5.03
CA HIS A 67 -12.81 -3.42 -5.37
C HIS A 67 -11.59 -4.09 -4.72
N ALA A 68 -10.44 -3.42 -4.70
CA ALA A 68 -9.24 -3.94 -4.05
C ALA A 68 -9.46 -4.16 -2.54
N VAL A 69 -10.09 -3.18 -1.87
CA VAL A 69 -10.41 -3.28 -0.43
C VAL A 69 -11.50 -4.31 -0.15
N ALA A 70 -12.44 -4.52 -1.07
CA ALA A 70 -13.50 -5.53 -0.92
C ALA A 70 -12.97 -6.97 -0.80
N MET A 71 -11.76 -7.23 -1.29
CA MET A 71 -11.09 -8.53 -1.12
C MET A 71 -10.46 -8.73 0.27
N LEU A 72 -10.33 -7.67 1.07
CA LEU A 72 -9.75 -7.76 2.41
C LEU A 72 -10.79 -8.26 3.42
N SER A 73 -10.51 -9.38 4.05
CA SER A 73 -11.33 -9.94 5.14
C SER A 73 -10.49 -10.07 6.41
N GLN A 74 -10.58 -9.07 7.31
CA GLN A 74 -9.79 -9.05 8.54
C GLN A 74 -10.54 -8.25 9.62
N PRO A 75 -10.63 -8.73 10.89
CA PRO A 75 -11.45 -8.09 11.94
C PRO A 75 -11.12 -6.61 12.19
N ASN A 76 -9.88 -6.18 11.97
CA ASN A 76 -9.44 -4.80 12.18
C ASN A 76 -9.50 -3.92 10.91
N ILE A 77 -10.18 -4.39 9.85
CA ILE A 77 -10.44 -3.61 8.63
C ILE A 77 -11.96 -3.43 8.49
N VAL A 78 -12.41 -2.26 8.08
CA VAL A 78 -13.82 -2.02 7.73
C VAL A 78 -14.15 -2.83 6.47
N SER A 79 -15.16 -3.71 6.57
CA SER A 79 -15.54 -4.57 5.45
C SER A 79 -16.30 -3.79 4.39
N VAL A 80 -15.90 -3.91 3.13
CA VAL A 80 -16.67 -3.43 1.98
C VAL A 80 -17.62 -4.54 1.55
N TYR A 81 -18.91 -4.19 1.40
CA TYR A 81 -19.96 -5.16 1.07
C TYR A 81 -20.40 -5.10 -0.37
N ASP A 82 -20.33 -3.91 -0.97
CA ASP A 82 -20.80 -3.68 -2.34
C ASP A 82 -20.15 -2.41 -2.91
N VAL A 83 -20.02 -2.37 -4.23
CA VAL A 83 -19.57 -1.20 -4.98
C VAL A 83 -20.55 -1.05 -6.14
N GLY A 84 -21.21 0.11 -6.24
CA GLY A 84 -22.26 0.30 -7.21
C GLY A 84 -22.35 1.71 -7.78
N HIS A 85 -23.22 1.85 -8.76
CA HIS A 85 -23.61 3.14 -9.33
C HIS A 85 -25.13 3.17 -9.52
N SER A 86 -25.76 4.26 -9.17
CA SER A 86 -27.19 4.49 -9.38
C SER A 86 -27.37 5.79 -10.17
N GLY A 87 -27.70 5.67 -11.46
CA GLY A 87 -27.64 6.81 -12.39
C GLY A 87 -26.21 7.33 -12.54
N GLU A 88 -25.98 8.60 -12.19
CA GLU A 88 -24.63 9.22 -12.18
C GLU A 88 -23.94 9.13 -10.82
N THR A 89 -24.57 8.54 -9.81
CA THR A 89 -24.07 8.48 -8.44
C THR A 89 -23.21 7.23 -8.21
N GLU A 90 -21.93 7.42 -7.91
CA GLU A 90 -21.01 6.35 -7.52
C GLU A 90 -21.02 6.18 -6.01
N TYR A 91 -21.11 4.93 -5.55
CA TYR A 91 -21.16 4.66 -4.11
C TYR A 91 -20.46 3.36 -3.72
N ILE A 92 -20.00 3.31 -2.47
CA ILE A 92 -19.42 2.13 -1.82
C ILE A 92 -20.27 1.81 -0.60
N VAL A 93 -20.69 0.58 -0.46
CA VAL A 93 -21.42 0.07 0.71
C VAL A 93 -20.47 -0.67 1.61
N MET A 94 -20.43 -0.28 2.88
CA MET A 94 -19.50 -0.85 3.85
C MET A 94 -20.15 -1.12 5.20
N GLU A 95 -19.43 -1.79 6.05
CA GLU A 95 -19.78 -2.05 7.44
C GLU A 95 -20.06 -0.72 8.17
N LEU A 96 -21.23 -0.63 8.80
CA LEU A 96 -21.52 0.48 9.71
C LEU A 96 -20.86 0.19 11.05
N ILE A 97 -19.93 1.05 11.45
CA ILE A 97 -19.23 0.94 12.73
C ILE A 97 -19.97 1.76 13.78
N GLU A 98 -20.47 1.09 14.82
CA GLU A 98 -21.00 1.73 16.02
C GLU A 98 -19.85 2.00 16.98
N GLY A 99 -19.45 3.27 17.10
CA GLY A 99 -18.30 3.69 17.89
C GLY A 99 -17.85 5.10 17.53
N GLU A 100 -16.62 5.42 17.86
CA GLU A 100 -16.00 6.72 17.63
C GLU A 100 -14.67 6.59 16.87
N THR A 101 -14.17 7.69 16.33
CA THR A 101 -12.82 7.71 15.75
C THR A 101 -11.76 7.75 16.84
N LEU A 102 -10.56 7.23 16.55
CA LEU A 102 -9.41 7.38 17.47
C LEU A 102 -9.13 8.86 17.76
N LYS A 103 -9.40 9.78 16.80
CA LYS A 103 -9.24 11.22 17.01
C LYS A 103 -10.20 11.75 18.09
N GLN A 104 -11.47 11.31 18.06
CA GLN A 104 -12.45 11.66 19.09
C GLN A 104 -12.05 11.08 20.44
N ARG A 105 -11.66 9.80 20.47
CA ARG A 105 -11.17 9.14 21.69
C ARG A 105 -9.97 9.88 22.30
N MET A 106 -9.01 10.31 21.49
CA MET A 106 -7.85 11.10 21.95
C MET A 106 -8.27 12.48 22.49
N ALA A 107 -9.25 13.13 21.86
CA ALA A 107 -9.75 14.42 22.32
C ALA A 107 -10.49 14.32 23.67
N GLU A 108 -11.19 13.22 23.93
CA GLU A 108 -11.93 12.99 25.17
C GLU A 108 -11.05 12.47 26.32
N HIS A 109 -10.14 11.54 26.04
CA HIS A 109 -9.30 10.87 27.04
C HIS A 109 -7.94 11.54 27.27
N GLY A 110 -7.49 12.37 26.33
CA GLY A 110 -6.14 12.96 26.35
C GLY A 110 -5.05 11.92 26.05
N VAL A 111 -4.01 11.89 26.90
CA VAL A 111 -2.85 11.00 26.71
C VAL A 111 -3.20 9.56 27.12
N PHE A 112 -2.90 8.61 26.26
CA PHE A 112 -3.12 7.20 26.54
C PHE A 112 -2.00 6.58 27.36
N SER A 113 -2.35 5.62 28.22
CA SER A 113 -1.36 4.79 28.86
C SER A 113 -0.59 3.95 27.84
N ALA A 114 0.64 3.56 28.17
CA ALA A 114 1.44 2.67 27.32
C ALA A 114 0.70 1.36 26.94
N THR A 115 -0.16 0.87 27.82
CA THR A 115 -0.94 -0.36 27.59
C THR A 115 -2.04 -0.14 26.56
N GLU A 116 -2.77 0.98 26.64
CA GLU A 116 -3.83 1.34 25.70
C GLU A 116 -3.25 1.66 24.34
N ALA A 117 -2.18 2.49 24.28
CA ALA A 117 -1.50 2.80 23.03
C ALA A 117 -0.97 1.54 22.31
N LEU A 118 -0.38 0.60 23.06
CA LEU A 118 0.03 -0.71 22.53
C LEU A 118 -1.15 -1.56 22.08
N HIS A 119 -2.29 -1.49 22.77
CA HIS A 119 -3.49 -2.23 22.39
C HIS A 119 -4.01 -1.78 21.03
N TYR A 120 -4.15 -0.47 20.82
CA TYR A 120 -4.61 0.09 19.55
C TYR A 120 -3.57 -0.07 18.43
N ALA A 121 -2.31 0.29 18.68
CA ALA A 121 -1.24 0.16 17.68
C ALA A 121 -1.06 -1.29 17.19
N THR A 122 -1.22 -2.28 18.08
CA THR A 122 -1.15 -3.70 17.72
C THR A 122 -2.28 -4.10 16.77
N GLN A 123 -3.50 -3.59 16.98
CA GLN A 123 -4.65 -3.89 16.14
C GLN A 123 -4.53 -3.21 14.77
N ILE A 124 -4.11 -1.93 14.72
CA ILE A 124 -3.83 -1.22 13.47
C ILE A 124 -2.75 -1.94 12.68
N CYS A 125 -1.66 -2.33 13.34
CA CYS A 125 -0.55 -3.04 12.69
C CYS A 125 -0.98 -4.41 12.11
N LYS A 126 -1.95 -5.12 12.72
CA LYS A 126 -2.54 -6.35 12.16
C LYS A 126 -3.35 -6.06 10.90
N ALA A 127 -4.12 -4.97 10.88
CA ALA A 127 -4.85 -4.55 9.69
C ALA A 127 -3.89 -4.26 8.54
N LEU A 128 -2.84 -3.47 8.80
CA LEU A 128 -1.80 -3.16 7.82
C LEU A 128 -1.06 -4.41 7.33
N GLN A 129 -0.72 -5.35 8.24
CA GLN A 129 -0.07 -6.60 7.85
C GLN A 129 -0.90 -7.39 6.85
N HIS A 130 -2.22 -7.46 7.07
CA HIS A 130 -3.12 -8.16 6.17
C HIS A 130 -3.23 -7.44 4.82
N ALA A 131 -3.43 -6.12 4.80
CA ALA A 131 -3.51 -5.34 3.57
C ALA A 131 -2.22 -5.42 2.73
N HIS A 132 -1.06 -5.26 3.38
CA HIS A 132 0.24 -5.33 2.72
C HIS A 132 0.52 -6.71 2.11
N ALA A 133 0.06 -7.80 2.75
CA ALA A 133 0.16 -9.15 2.19
C ALA A 133 -0.65 -9.34 0.90
N HIS A 134 -1.67 -8.48 0.67
CA HIS A 134 -2.46 -8.44 -0.55
C HIS A 134 -2.02 -7.33 -1.53
N GLY A 135 -0.85 -6.72 -1.30
CA GLY A 135 -0.31 -5.65 -2.15
C GLY A 135 -1.01 -4.30 -1.98
N ILE A 136 -1.85 -4.13 -0.97
CA ILE A 136 -2.62 -2.90 -0.73
C ILE A 136 -1.91 -2.06 0.33
N VAL A 137 -1.56 -0.81 -0.03
CA VAL A 137 -0.98 0.20 0.85
C VAL A 137 -2.04 1.24 1.16
N HIS A 138 -2.19 1.60 2.44
CA HIS A 138 -3.25 2.53 2.89
C HIS A 138 -2.98 3.98 2.48
N ARG A 139 -1.76 4.47 2.66
CA ARG A 139 -1.25 5.80 2.30
C ARG A 139 -1.81 7.00 3.09
N ASP A 140 -2.81 6.79 3.95
CA ASP A 140 -3.43 7.85 4.77
C ASP A 140 -3.82 7.33 6.15
N ILE A 141 -2.87 6.72 6.87
CA ILE A 141 -3.06 6.30 8.27
C ILE A 141 -3.04 7.53 9.16
N LYS A 142 -4.20 7.83 9.75
CA LYS A 142 -4.40 8.94 10.68
C LYS A 142 -5.53 8.62 11.66
N PRO A 143 -5.62 9.27 12.83
CA PRO A 143 -6.62 8.95 13.85
C PRO A 143 -8.07 9.08 13.37
N GLN A 144 -8.35 9.90 12.36
CA GLN A 144 -9.67 10.07 11.76
C GLN A 144 -10.12 8.82 10.99
N ASN A 145 -9.18 8.08 10.38
CA ASN A 145 -9.45 6.87 9.59
C ASN A 145 -9.40 5.59 10.44
N ILE A 146 -9.29 5.72 11.76
CA ILE A 146 -9.25 4.61 12.69
C ILE A 146 -10.49 4.69 13.57
N MET A 147 -11.41 3.74 13.42
CA MET A 147 -12.62 3.63 14.22
C MET A 147 -12.37 2.71 15.42
N ILE A 148 -12.98 3.02 16.55
CA ILE A 148 -12.98 2.19 17.77
C ILE A 148 -14.42 1.82 18.06
N THR A 149 -14.73 0.53 18.04
CA THR A 149 -16.07 0.02 18.36
C THR A 149 -16.36 0.12 19.86
N ASN A 150 -17.63 -0.02 20.24
CA ASN A 150 -18.05 -0.06 21.64
C ASN A 150 -17.38 -1.20 22.45
N ASP A 151 -16.93 -2.27 21.78
CA ASP A 151 -16.18 -3.39 22.37
C ASP A 151 -14.66 -3.19 22.36
N ASP A 152 -14.18 -1.94 22.17
CA ASP A 152 -12.77 -1.55 22.16
C ASP A 152 -11.93 -2.23 21.05
N MET A 153 -12.60 -2.58 19.95
CA MET A 153 -11.95 -3.14 18.77
C MET A 153 -11.64 -2.04 17.75
N VAL A 154 -10.42 -2.05 17.21
CA VAL A 154 -10.03 -1.14 16.14
C VAL A 154 -10.53 -1.65 14.80
N LYS A 155 -11.05 -0.72 13.99
CA LYS A 155 -11.40 -0.89 12.58
C LYS A 155 -10.73 0.20 11.75
N VAL A 156 -9.80 -0.16 10.88
CA VAL A 156 -9.15 0.78 9.94
C VAL A 156 -10.06 0.96 8.74
N ALA A 157 -10.39 2.22 8.44
CA ALA A 157 -11.28 2.64 7.35
C ALA A 157 -10.48 3.35 6.25
N ASP A 158 -11.10 3.54 5.10
CA ASP A 158 -10.61 4.38 3.99
C ASP A 158 -9.24 3.98 3.42
N PHE A 159 -9.02 2.67 3.17
CA PHE A 159 -7.84 2.18 2.47
C PHE A 159 -7.78 2.73 1.04
N GLY A 160 -6.62 3.26 0.66
CA GLY A 160 -6.26 3.58 -0.73
C GLY A 160 -6.93 4.82 -1.36
N ILE A 161 -8.03 5.33 -0.80
CA ILE A 161 -8.81 6.43 -1.38
C ILE A 161 -8.05 7.77 -1.34
N ALA A 162 -7.05 7.88 -0.47
CA ALA A 162 -6.26 9.11 -0.27
C ALA A 162 -5.35 9.49 -1.46
N ALA A 163 -4.99 8.56 -2.34
CA ALA A 163 -4.27 8.91 -3.57
C ALA A 163 -5.07 9.86 -4.47
N LEU A 164 -6.40 9.90 -4.28
CA LEU A 164 -7.33 10.79 -4.96
C LEU A 164 -7.48 12.15 -4.25
N GLU A 165 -7.43 12.15 -2.91
CA GLU A 165 -7.59 13.38 -2.11
C GLU A 165 -6.40 14.33 -2.30
N ASN A 166 -5.16 13.82 -2.31
CA ASN A 166 -3.95 14.63 -2.45
C ASN A 166 -3.92 15.46 -3.74
N ILE A 167 -4.46 14.96 -4.86
CA ILE A 167 -4.52 15.71 -6.14
C ILE A 167 -5.52 16.88 -6.05
N HIS A 168 -6.52 16.78 -5.18
CA HIS A 168 -7.57 17.78 -5.06
C HIS A 168 -7.36 18.76 -3.91
N GLU A 169 -6.78 18.33 -2.81
CA GLU A 169 -6.43 19.17 -1.67
C GLU A 169 -5.34 20.20 -2.04
N GLU A 170 -4.38 19.84 -2.90
CA GLU A 170 -3.43 20.79 -3.50
C GLU A 170 -4.12 21.90 -4.30
N ARG A 171 -5.29 21.62 -4.90
CA ARG A 171 -6.07 22.60 -5.65
C ARG A 171 -7.03 23.43 -4.80
N SER A 172 -7.45 22.94 -3.64
CA SER A 172 -8.50 23.56 -2.81
C SER A 172 -7.99 24.24 -1.53
N GLY A 173 -6.71 24.08 -1.16
CA GLY A 173 -6.12 24.68 0.04
C GLY A 173 -6.63 24.08 1.37
N GLN A 174 -7.29 22.92 1.35
CA GLN A 174 -7.84 22.23 2.53
C GLN A 174 -6.93 21.14 3.12
N ALA A 175 -5.68 21.04 2.67
CA ALA A 175 -4.73 19.97 3.00
C ALA A 175 -4.22 19.93 4.46
N ILE A 176 -4.69 20.80 5.34
CA ILE A 176 -4.06 21.03 6.68
C ILE A 176 -4.12 19.80 7.61
N GLY A 177 -5.10 18.91 7.48
CA GLY A 177 -5.28 17.80 8.44
C GLY A 177 -4.45 16.53 8.17
N SER A 178 -4.17 16.19 6.93
CA SER A 178 -3.49 14.95 6.52
C SER A 178 -1.96 15.06 6.58
N VAL A 179 -1.42 16.27 6.43
CA VAL A 179 0.03 16.51 6.39
C VAL A 179 0.75 16.12 7.68
N HIS A 180 0.08 16.18 8.84
CA HIS A 180 0.69 15.82 10.14
C HIS A 180 1.08 14.34 10.28
N TYR A 181 0.59 13.46 9.41
CA TYR A 181 0.87 12.03 9.45
C TYR A 181 1.56 11.53 8.18
N ILE A 182 1.97 12.45 7.29
CA ILE A 182 2.57 12.13 6.00
C ILE A 182 3.93 11.47 6.16
N ALA A 183 4.23 10.46 5.37
CA ALA A 183 5.57 9.89 5.35
C ALA A 183 6.55 10.76 4.54
N PRO A 184 7.86 10.80 4.91
CA PRO A 184 8.86 11.61 4.23
C PRO A 184 8.94 11.40 2.72
N GLU A 185 8.77 10.17 2.23
CA GLU A 185 8.73 9.84 0.82
C GLU A 185 7.50 10.43 0.12
N GLN A 186 6.33 10.43 0.77
CA GLN A 186 5.12 11.06 0.26
C GLN A 186 5.28 12.58 0.20
N ALA A 187 5.84 13.18 1.26
CA ALA A 187 6.14 14.61 1.31
C ALA A 187 7.12 15.06 0.19
N LYS A 188 7.97 14.14 -0.29
CA LYS A 188 8.88 14.35 -1.44
C LYS A 188 8.24 14.04 -2.79
N GLY A 189 6.95 13.66 -2.84
CA GLY A 189 6.28 13.24 -4.07
C GLY A 189 6.76 11.89 -4.63
N LEU A 190 7.44 11.07 -3.83
CA LEU A 190 7.90 9.74 -4.20
C LEU A 190 6.80 8.69 -3.96
N ASN A 191 6.96 7.52 -4.60
CA ASN A 191 6.01 6.44 -4.41
C ASN A 191 6.00 5.93 -2.97
N ALA A 192 4.81 5.91 -2.36
CA ALA A 192 4.56 5.33 -1.05
C ALA A 192 4.48 3.80 -1.16
N ASP A 193 5.15 3.10 -0.22
CA ASP A 193 5.04 1.65 -0.06
C ASP A 193 4.53 1.28 1.36
N ALA A 194 4.50 0.00 1.67
CA ALA A 194 4.05 -0.52 2.97
C ALA A 194 4.75 0.16 4.19
N ARG A 195 5.98 0.64 4.02
CA ARG A 195 6.75 1.33 5.07
C ARG A 195 6.25 2.75 5.33
N SER A 196 5.55 3.36 4.38
CA SER A 196 4.91 4.66 4.56
C SER A 196 3.78 4.57 5.59
N ASP A 197 2.95 3.51 5.53
CA ASP A 197 1.90 3.27 6.53
C ASP A 197 2.48 3.04 7.93
N LEU A 198 3.64 2.37 8.03
CA LEU A 198 4.32 2.14 9.31
C LEU A 198 4.87 3.42 9.92
N TYR A 199 5.31 4.36 9.08
CA TYR A 199 5.69 5.70 9.51
C TYR A 199 4.49 6.45 10.09
N SER A 200 3.39 6.50 9.35
CA SER A 200 2.16 7.16 9.80
C SER A 200 1.61 6.52 11.09
N LEU A 201 1.68 5.18 11.22
CA LEU A 201 1.36 4.49 12.48
C LEU A 201 2.30 4.91 13.63
N GLY A 202 3.59 5.15 13.34
CA GLY A 202 4.55 5.69 14.30
C GLY A 202 4.14 7.08 14.80
N VAL A 203 3.69 7.95 13.89
CA VAL A 203 3.17 9.30 14.23
C VAL A 203 1.90 9.21 15.10
N VAL A 204 0.95 8.34 14.74
CA VAL A 204 -0.26 8.08 15.54
C VAL A 204 0.10 7.56 16.94
N LEU A 205 1.05 6.64 17.02
CA LEU A 205 1.54 6.12 18.30
C LEU A 205 2.22 7.20 19.15
N TYR A 206 3.00 8.07 18.52
CA TYR A 206 3.60 9.23 19.17
C TYR A 206 2.52 10.15 19.77
N GLU A 207 1.51 10.51 18.99
CA GLU A 207 0.42 11.38 19.44
C GLU A 207 -0.40 10.72 20.58
N MET A 208 -0.71 9.42 20.49
CA MET A 208 -1.38 8.69 21.58
C MET A 208 -0.60 8.75 22.90
N LEU A 209 0.72 8.61 22.84
CA LEU A 209 1.59 8.53 24.03
C LEU A 209 1.91 9.89 24.64
N THR A 210 1.93 10.95 23.85
CA THR A 210 2.36 12.28 24.28
C THR A 210 1.25 13.31 24.38
N GLY A 211 0.14 13.09 23.64
CA GLY A 211 -0.91 14.09 23.43
C GLY A 211 -0.48 15.23 22.48
N HIS A 212 0.71 15.13 21.87
CA HIS A 212 1.26 16.13 20.97
C HIS A 212 1.60 15.50 19.62
N LEU A 213 1.46 16.29 18.56
CA LEU A 213 2.01 15.94 17.26
C LEU A 213 3.55 16.01 17.30
N PRO A 214 4.28 15.11 16.61
CA PRO A 214 5.75 15.19 16.57
C PRO A 214 6.26 16.43 15.83
N TYR A 215 5.48 16.92 14.87
CA TYR A 215 5.74 18.09 14.06
C TYR A 215 4.48 18.91 13.91
N ASP A 216 4.59 20.21 14.17
CA ASP A 216 3.50 21.18 14.07
C ASP A 216 4.09 22.54 13.66
N ALA A 217 3.47 23.21 12.68
CA ALA A 217 3.88 24.50 12.15
C ALA A 217 2.69 25.22 11.52
N ASP A 218 2.90 26.49 11.14
CA ASP A 218 1.84 27.34 10.60
C ASP A 218 1.41 26.94 9.18
N THR A 219 2.27 26.26 8.42
CA THR A 219 1.99 25.86 7.02
C THR A 219 2.19 24.36 6.79
N PRO A 220 1.38 23.75 5.90
CA PRO A 220 1.53 22.35 5.52
C PRO A 220 2.92 22.02 4.96
N GLU A 221 3.53 22.94 4.24
CA GLU A 221 4.86 22.80 3.64
C GLU A 221 5.95 22.70 4.72
N GLU A 222 5.87 23.51 5.78
CA GLU A 222 6.80 23.46 6.91
C GLU A 222 6.67 22.12 7.66
N ILE A 223 5.44 21.64 7.91
CA ILE A 223 5.19 20.34 8.52
C ILE A 223 5.81 19.23 7.68
N ALA A 224 5.58 19.25 6.36
CA ALA A 224 6.16 18.28 5.42
C ALA A 224 7.71 18.28 5.47
N LEU A 225 8.33 19.46 5.51
CA LEU A 225 9.78 19.61 5.66
C LEU A 225 10.30 19.05 6.99
N MET A 226 9.55 19.22 8.10
CA MET A 226 9.91 18.65 9.40
C MET A 226 9.85 17.11 9.38
N HIS A 227 8.87 16.51 8.71
CA HIS A 227 8.80 15.04 8.48
C HIS A 227 10.02 14.55 7.68
N ILE A 228 10.46 15.32 6.67
CA ILE A 228 11.65 15.00 5.87
C ILE A 228 12.93 15.09 6.69
N ALA A 229 13.03 16.11 7.57
CA ALA A 229 14.20 16.32 8.42
C ALA A 229 14.32 15.29 9.56
N GLY A 230 13.20 14.81 10.10
CA GLY A 230 13.17 13.72 11.07
C GLY A 230 13.66 14.09 12.46
N SER A 231 13.42 15.32 12.92
CA SER A 231 13.89 15.84 14.22
C SER A 231 12.80 15.85 15.29
N ALA A 232 12.00 14.78 15.39
CA ALA A 232 10.97 14.67 16.42
C ALA A 232 11.60 14.66 17.82
N LYS A 233 10.96 15.37 18.75
CA LYS A 233 11.31 15.32 20.16
C LYS A 233 11.02 13.92 20.70
N PRO A 234 11.94 13.27 21.46
CA PRO A 234 11.68 11.96 22.05
C PRO A 234 10.40 11.94 22.91
N PRO A 235 9.53 10.93 22.78
CA PRO A 235 8.28 10.84 23.54
C PRO A 235 8.45 10.96 25.06
N ARG A 236 9.53 10.41 25.63
CA ARG A 236 9.82 10.45 27.06
C ARG A 236 10.20 11.84 27.60
N GLU A 237 10.53 12.78 26.74
CA GLU A 237 10.70 14.19 27.13
C GLU A 237 9.36 14.90 27.38
N TRP A 238 8.26 14.35 26.84
CA TRP A 238 6.90 14.78 27.14
C TRP A 238 6.33 14.05 28.34
N ASN A 239 6.53 12.75 28.40
CA ASN A 239 5.99 11.85 29.42
C ASN A 239 7.03 10.78 29.80
N SER A 240 7.69 10.94 30.94
CA SER A 240 8.72 10.02 31.46
C SER A 240 8.20 8.62 31.77
N ASP A 241 6.88 8.44 31.94
CA ASP A 241 6.27 7.15 32.24
C ASP A 241 6.16 6.24 31.01
N ILE A 242 6.47 6.75 29.82
CA ILE A 242 6.54 5.94 28.60
C ILE A 242 7.72 4.97 28.73
N PRO A 243 7.47 3.65 28.54
CA PRO A 243 8.55 2.66 28.57
C PRO A 243 9.58 2.94 27.46
N GLU A 244 10.87 2.82 27.78
CA GLU A 244 11.98 3.03 26.84
C GLU A 244 11.85 2.18 25.57
N GLU A 245 11.40 0.92 25.73
CA GLU A 245 11.17 0.03 24.59
C GLU A 245 10.08 0.55 23.66
N LEU A 246 9.00 1.16 24.20
CA LEU A 246 7.90 1.72 23.42
C LEU A 246 8.32 3.01 22.71
N GLU A 247 9.10 3.88 23.37
CA GLU A 247 9.72 5.05 22.74
C GLU A 247 10.58 4.62 21.54
N ARG A 248 11.46 3.62 21.73
CA ARG A 248 12.32 3.11 20.67
C ARG A 248 11.52 2.56 19.49
N ILE A 249 10.39 1.86 19.75
CA ILE A 249 9.51 1.37 18.69
C ILE A 249 8.91 2.54 17.91
N THR A 250 8.41 3.56 18.61
CA THR A 250 7.79 4.75 18.02
C THR A 250 8.79 5.50 17.14
N LEU A 251 9.97 5.82 17.67
CA LEU A 251 11.02 6.55 16.94
C LEU A 251 11.55 5.77 15.76
N ARG A 252 11.71 4.43 15.88
CA ARG A 252 12.11 3.59 14.75
C ARG A 252 11.06 3.56 13.65
N ALA A 253 9.78 3.55 13.98
CA ALA A 253 8.72 3.66 12.99
C ALA A 253 8.77 5.00 12.24
N MET A 254 9.12 6.08 12.95
CA MET A 254 9.22 7.45 12.42
C MET A 254 10.60 7.78 11.80
N GLU A 255 11.50 6.82 11.59
CA GLU A 255 12.77 7.08 10.91
C GLU A 255 12.56 7.59 9.47
N PRO A 256 13.17 8.72 9.08
CA PRO A 256 13.05 9.24 7.71
C PRO A 256 13.69 8.33 6.65
N ASP A 257 14.79 7.66 7.00
CA ASP A 257 15.44 6.68 6.11
C ASP A 257 14.64 5.37 6.09
N LEU A 258 14.03 5.05 4.94
CA LEU A 258 13.26 3.83 4.71
C LEU A 258 14.00 2.53 5.12
N ARG A 259 15.35 2.50 5.01
CA ARG A 259 16.17 1.32 5.34
C ARG A 259 16.30 1.08 6.84
N LYS A 260 16.18 2.12 7.66
CA LYS A 260 16.27 2.06 9.12
C LYS A 260 14.92 1.80 9.79
N ARG A 261 13.83 2.09 9.09
CA ARG A 261 12.46 1.87 9.51
C ARG A 261 12.14 0.37 9.63
N TYR A 262 10.99 0.02 10.15
CA TYR A 262 10.47 -1.36 10.04
C TYR A 262 10.24 -1.71 8.57
N GLN A 263 10.73 -2.87 8.14
CA GLN A 263 10.65 -3.28 6.74
C GLN A 263 9.30 -3.96 6.41
N SER A 264 8.53 -4.36 7.41
CA SER A 264 7.18 -4.89 7.24
C SER A 264 6.34 -4.68 8.50
N ALA A 265 5.01 -4.66 8.32
CA ALA A 265 4.07 -4.64 9.44
C ALA A 265 4.25 -5.85 10.38
N GLY A 266 4.65 -7.00 9.85
CA GLY A 266 4.97 -8.19 10.64
C GLY A 266 6.18 -7.99 11.56
N GLU A 267 7.21 -7.25 11.13
CA GLU A 267 8.36 -6.90 11.97
C GLU A 267 7.94 -5.95 13.11
N MET A 268 7.19 -4.89 12.78
CA MET A 268 6.68 -3.95 13.79
C MET A 268 5.75 -4.63 14.80
N LEU A 269 4.87 -5.51 14.33
CA LEU A 269 3.94 -6.27 15.17
C LEU A 269 4.67 -7.18 16.16
N LYS A 270 5.78 -7.80 15.77
CA LYS A 270 6.64 -8.58 16.68
C LYS A 270 7.22 -7.70 17.79
N ALA A 271 7.69 -6.49 17.45
CA ALA A 271 8.23 -5.54 18.43
C ALA A 271 7.15 -5.07 19.41
N LEU A 272 5.97 -4.67 18.92
CA LEU A 272 4.82 -4.27 19.75
C LEU A 272 4.39 -5.39 20.72
N ASN A 273 4.30 -6.64 20.23
CA ASN A 273 3.92 -7.78 21.06
C ASN A 273 5.00 -8.12 22.11
N ALA A 274 6.28 -7.97 21.80
CA ALA A 274 7.38 -8.15 22.75
C ALA A 274 7.30 -7.11 23.88
N CYS A 275 7.13 -5.83 23.53
CA CYS A 275 6.93 -4.74 24.49
C CYS A 275 5.70 -5.00 25.39
N LYS A 276 4.57 -5.39 24.82
CA LYS A 276 3.34 -5.75 25.56
C LYS A 276 3.59 -6.89 26.56
N LYS A 277 4.36 -7.90 26.16
CA LYS A 277 4.73 -9.01 27.04
C LYS A 277 5.60 -8.56 28.21
N HIS A 278 6.61 -7.70 27.97
CA HIS A 278 7.48 -7.15 29.01
C HIS A 278 6.70 -6.31 30.01
N LEU A 279 5.84 -5.40 29.57
CA LEU A 279 4.98 -4.60 30.46
C LEU A 279 4.07 -5.47 31.32
N ASN A 280 3.48 -6.52 30.75
CA ASN A 280 2.65 -7.46 31.50
C ASN A 280 3.45 -8.30 32.53
N GLN A 281 4.74 -8.52 32.31
CA GLN A 281 5.61 -9.22 33.26
C GLN A 281 6.04 -8.32 34.42
N GLN A 282 6.18 -7.02 34.20
CA GLN A 282 6.57 -6.03 35.21
C GLN A 282 5.42 -5.64 36.15
N ARG A 283 4.15 -5.90 35.79
CA ARG A 283 3.01 -5.64 36.66
C ARG A 283 3.05 -6.50 37.91
N PRO A 284 2.91 -5.92 39.14
CA PRO A 284 2.90 -6.68 40.39
C PRO A 284 1.81 -7.77 40.37
N LEU A 285 2.10 -8.92 40.96
CA LEU A 285 1.17 -10.06 41.05
C LEU A 285 -0.19 -9.72 41.70
N VAL A 286 -0.24 -8.64 42.47
CA VAL A 286 -1.46 -8.16 43.16
C VAL A 286 -2.43 -7.53 42.14
N GLU A 287 -1.97 -6.74 41.18
CA GLU A 287 -2.82 -6.16 40.12
C GLU A 287 -3.36 -7.21 39.14
N ARG A 288 -2.53 -8.19 38.77
CA ARG A 288 -2.98 -9.33 37.93
C ARG A 288 -4.11 -10.15 38.57
N ARG A 289 -4.14 -10.20 39.91
CA ARG A 289 -5.25 -10.86 40.65
C ARG A 289 -6.50 -10.01 40.74
N ARG A 290 -6.41 -8.67 40.78
CA ARG A 290 -7.57 -7.77 40.79
C ARG A 290 -8.31 -7.78 39.47
N GLU A 291 -7.62 -7.62 38.33
CA GLU A 291 -8.25 -7.68 36.99
C GLU A 291 -8.89 -9.05 36.69
N SER A 292 -8.28 -10.15 37.20
CA SER A 292 -8.87 -11.50 37.07
C SER A 292 -10.06 -11.70 38.00
N ALA A 293 -10.17 -10.92 39.08
CA ALA A 293 -11.30 -10.95 40.01
C ALA A 293 -12.45 -10.06 39.48
N GLU A 294 -12.18 -8.88 38.99
CA GLU A 294 -13.19 -7.98 38.43
C GLU A 294 -13.87 -8.57 37.15
N LYS A 295 -13.12 -9.26 36.30
CA LYS A 295 -13.70 -10.02 35.16
C LYS A 295 -14.56 -11.22 35.62
N LYS A 296 -14.37 -11.73 36.83
CA LYS A 296 -15.26 -12.76 37.41
C LYS A 296 -16.48 -12.20 38.12
N ASP A 297 -16.40 -11.00 38.67
CA ASP A 297 -17.49 -10.41 39.43
C ASP A 297 -18.55 -9.73 38.54
N SER A 298 -18.18 -9.31 37.29
CA SER A 298 -19.15 -8.77 36.35
C SER A 298 -20.10 -9.82 35.75
N PHE A 299 -19.87 -11.12 36.04
CA PHE A 299 -20.78 -12.21 35.59
C PHE A 299 -21.82 -12.60 36.64
N PHE A 300 -21.72 -12.12 37.87
CA PHE A 300 -22.68 -12.43 38.94
C PHE A 300 -23.05 -11.16 39.77
N GLY A 301 -23.92 -10.36 39.21
CA GLY A 301 -24.62 -9.33 40.00
C GLY A 301 -26.05 -9.80 40.26
N VAL A 302 -26.38 -10.10 41.52
CA VAL A 302 -27.64 -9.76 42.20
C VAL A 302 -27.65 -10.29 43.65
N GLY A 303 -27.82 -9.41 44.62
CA GLY A 303 -28.79 -9.60 45.72
C GLY A 303 -28.31 -9.95 47.12
N GLN A 304 -28.17 -8.92 47.94
CA GLN A 304 -28.70 -8.73 49.28
C GLN A 304 -28.26 -9.60 50.48
N ASP A 305 -27.91 -8.84 51.52
CA ASP A 305 -27.72 -9.13 52.94
C ASP A 305 -28.59 -10.24 53.54
N LEU A 306 -27.97 -11.20 54.16
CA LEU A 306 -28.57 -12.03 55.21
C LEU A 306 -27.53 -12.37 56.29
N THR A 307 -27.95 -12.18 57.56
CA THR A 307 -27.19 -12.30 58.78
C THR A 307 -26.50 -13.64 59.05
N GLU A 308 -25.35 -13.59 59.71
CA GLU A 308 -24.39 -14.70 59.94
C GLU A 308 -24.95 -15.99 60.59
N GLU A 309 -25.99 -15.89 61.34
CA GLU A 309 -26.59 -17.08 62.01
C GLU A 309 -27.42 -18.00 61.09
N ALA A 310 -28.01 -17.46 60.01
CA ALA A 310 -28.72 -18.24 58.99
C ALA A 310 -27.74 -19.01 58.06
N TYR A 311 -26.51 -18.50 57.97
CA TYR A 311 -25.47 -19.07 57.10
C TYR A 311 -24.90 -20.40 57.61
N GLN A 312 -24.77 -20.55 58.94
CA GLN A 312 -24.19 -21.78 59.51
C GLN A 312 -25.15 -22.99 59.51
N ARG A 313 -26.45 -22.77 59.61
CA ARG A 313 -27.44 -23.89 59.53
C ARG A 313 -27.70 -24.35 58.08
N ARG A 314 -27.59 -23.46 57.07
CA ARG A 314 -27.70 -23.82 55.64
C ARG A 314 -26.46 -24.56 55.15
N ARG A 315 -25.27 -24.29 55.68
CA ARG A 315 -24.01 -24.87 55.23
C ARG A 315 -23.92 -26.39 55.43
N LYS A 316 -24.59 -26.95 56.43
CA LYS A 316 -24.59 -28.42 56.67
C LYS A 316 -25.59 -29.17 55.78
N ARG A 317 -26.72 -28.54 55.34
CA ARG A 317 -27.68 -29.12 54.39
C ARG A 317 -27.23 -28.86 52.94
N ALA A 318 -26.65 -27.71 52.63
CA ALA A 318 -26.20 -27.36 51.30
C ALA A 318 -25.03 -28.25 50.80
N LYS A 319 -24.13 -28.70 51.69
CA LYS A 319 -23.04 -29.59 51.31
C LYS A 319 -23.49 -30.95 50.76
N ARG A 320 -24.63 -31.49 51.20
CA ARG A 320 -25.15 -32.76 50.65
C ARG A 320 -25.94 -32.56 49.38
N VAL A 321 -26.74 -31.51 49.26
CA VAL A 321 -27.50 -31.18 48.04
C VAL A 321 -26.54 -30.69 46.92
N SER A 322 -25.53 -29.89 47.25
CA SER A 322 -24.54 -29.41 46.29
C SER A 322 -23.67 -30.52 45.69
N TYR A 323 -23.41 -31.59 46.44
CA TYR A 323 -22.66 -32.73 45.90
C TYR A 323 -23.52 -33.51 44.87
N PHE A 324 -24.81 -33.70 45.14
CA PHE A 324 -25.72 -34.41 44.21
C PHE A 324 -26.11 -33.53 43.00
N THR A 325 -26.34 -32.23 43.19
CA THR A 325 -26.58 -31.31 42.06
C THR A 325 -25.33 -31.06 41.24
N GLY A 326 -24.13 -31.03 41.87
CA GLY A 326 -22.86 -30.93 41.14
C GLY A 326 -22.59 -32.17 40.24
N ILE A 327 -22.80 -33.40 40.78
CA ILE A 327 -22.64 -34.62 40.01
C ILE A 327 -23.70 -34.74 38.90
N PHE A 328 -24.95 -34.33 39.19
CA PHE A 328 -26.03 -34.34 38.19
C PHE A 328 -25.78 -33.30 37.07
N SER A 329 -25.35 -32.08 37.40
CA SER A 329 -25.03 -31.06 36.40
C SER A 329 -23.80 -31.39 35.57
N VAL A 330 -22.79 -32.03 36.17
CA VAL A 330 -21.63 -32.55 35.44
C VAL A 330 -22.03 -33.70 34.53
N GLY A 331 -22.96 -34.60 34.99
CA GLY A 331 -23.50 -35.66 34.17
C GLY A 331 -24.34 -35.15 32.99
N VAL A 332 -25.22 -34.17 33.22
CA VAL A 332 -26.00 -33.52 32.16
C VAL A 332 -25.10 -32.77 31.19
N PHE A 333 -24.11 -32.02 31.71
CA PHE A 333 -23.12 -31.32 30.88
C PHE A 333 -22.29 -32.28 30.05
N ALA A 334 -21.87 -33.42 30.64
CA ALA A 334 -21.12 -34.45 29.91
C ALA A 334 -21.97 -35.11 28.79
N ILE A 335 -23.27 -35.33 29.05
CA ILE A 335 -24.20 -35.86 28.06
C ILE A 335 -24.45 -34.82 26.95
N LEU A 336 -24.67 -33.54 27.30
CA LEU A 336 -24.83 -32.47 26.31
C LEU A 336 -23.55 -32.24 25.50
N LEU A 337 -22.39 -32.28 26.16
CA LEU A 337 -21.10 -32.20 25.51
C LEU A 337 -20.86 -33.41 24.59
N PHE A 338 -21.24 -34.61 25.02
CA PHE A 338 -21.13 -35.82 24.20
C PHE A 338 -22.08 -35.78 22.99
N VAL A 339 -23.33 -35.30 23.17
CA VAL A 339 -24.29 -35.11 22.07
C VAL A 339 -23.80 -34.00 21.13
N PHE A 340 -23.25 -32.91 21.66
CA PHE A 340 -22.65 -31.84 20.87
C PHE A 340 -21.44 -32.35 20.09
N LEU A 341 -20.49 -33.02 20.77
CA LEU A 341 -19.34 -33.64 20.12
C LEU A 341 -19.72 -34.70 19.12
N TRP A 342 -20.77 -35.48 19.40
CA TRP A 342 -21.31 -36.49 18.48
C TRP A 342 -21.89 -35.85 17.22
N ASN A 343 -22.72 -34.81 17.34
CA ASN A 343 -23.35 -34.16 16.19
C ASN A 343 -22.42 -33.25 15.40
N PHE A 344 -21.39 -32.67 16.04
CA PHE A 344 -20.55 -31.69 15.39
C PHE A 344 -19.12 -32.16 15.10
N TRP A 345 -18.66 -33.25 15.71
CA TRP A 345 -17.26 -33.65 15.57
C TRP A 345 -17.04 -35.15 15.42
N LEU A 346 -17.78 -36.00 16.14
CA LEU A 346 -17.58 -37.45 16.06
C LEU A 346 -18.29 -38.08 14.84
N GLU A 347 -19.36 -37.49 14.33
CA GLU A 347 -20.03 -37.98 13.13
C GLU A 347 -19.10 -37.90 11.91
N ASP A 348 -18.31 -36.83 11.81
CA ASP A 348 -17.31 -36.70 10.74
C ASP A 348 -16.08 -37.60 10.93
N LEU A 349 -15.75 -38.00 12.18
CA LEU A 349 -14.64 -38.91 12.46
C LEU A 349 -14.95 -40.38 12.12
N PHE A 350 -16.23 -40.77 12.09
CA PHE A 350 -16.68 -42.13 11.77
C PHE A 350 -17.23 -42.25 10.36
N ARG A 351 -17.40 -41.14 9.62
CA ARG A 351 -17.59 -41.22 8.17
C ARG A 351 -16.27 -41.72 7.59
N THR A 352 -16.28 -42.86 6.94
CA THR A 352 -15.19 -43.35 6.12
C THR A 352 -14.93 -42.36 5.02
N ALA A 353 -14.02 -41.40 5.29
CA ALA A 353 -13.61 -40.42 4.32
C ALA A 353 -12.87 -41.15 3.19
N GLU A 354 -13.51 -41.20 2.04
CA GLU A 354 -12.91 -41.73 0.82
C GLU A 354 -11.71 -40.87 0.48
N ARG A 355 -10.52 -41.47 0.44
CA ARG A 355 -9.32 -40.79 0.00
C ARG A 355 -9.28 -40.76 -1.50
N VAL A 356 -9.27 -39.57 -2.06
CA VAL A 356 -9.15 -39.33 -3.49
C VAL A 356 -7.76 -38.78 -3.80
N ASP A 357 -7.10 -39.40 -4.76
CA ASP A 357 -5.81 -38.91 -5.24
C ASP A 357 -6.06 -37.73 -6.20
N VAL A 358 -5.36 -36.60 -5.99
CA VAL A 358 -5.48 -35.40 -6.83
C VAL A 358 -4.83 -35.68 -8.19
N PRO A 359 -5.58 -35.53 -9.31
CA PRO A 359 -5.01 -35.71 -10.65
C PRO A 359 -3.92 -34.68 -10.95
N ASP A 360 -3.10 -34.99 -11.97
CA ASP A 360 -2.13 -34.03 -12.50
C ASP A 360 -2.83 -33.10 -13.51
N PHE A 361 -2.85 -31.82 -13.20
CA PHE A 361 -3.38 -30.74 -14.02
C PHE A 361 -2.27 -29.95 -14.71
N THR A 362 -1.01 -30.10 -14.31
CA THR A 362 0.10 -29.33 -14.88
C THR A 362 0.29 -29.62 -16.36
N GLY A 363 0.61 -28.58 -17.14
CA GLY A 363 0.76 -28.67 -18.60
C GLY A 363 -0.55 -28.74 -19.38
N LYS A 364 -1.71 -28.75 -18.71
CA LYS A 364 -3.02 -28.73 -19.38
C LYS A 364 -3.56 -27.32 -19.49
N SER A 365 -4.46 -27.08 -20.46
CA SER A 365 -5.21 -25.83 -20.54
C SER A 365 -6.19 -25.71 -19.36
N TYR A 366 -6.18 -24.56 -18.69
CA TYR A 366 -7.09 -24.24 -17.59
C TYR A 366 -8.57 -24.39 -18.03
N GLU A 367 -8.94 -23.83 -19.19
CA GLU A 367 -10.30 -23.94 -19.71
C GLU A 367 -10.73 -25.39 -19.95
N ALA A 368 -9.83 -26.22 -20.44
CA ALA A 368 -10.12 -27.64 -20.68
C ALA A 368 -10.35 -28.39 -19.35
N VAL A 369 -9.58 -28.07 -18.30
CA VAL A 369 -9.70 -28.70 -16.99
C VAL A 369 -11.00 -28.29 -16.27
N VAL A 370 -11.33 -27.00 -16.29
CA VAL A 370 -12.55 -26.50 -15.58
C VAL A 370 -13.84 -26.95 -16.26
N ASN A 371 -13.83 -27.08 -17.59
CA ASN A 371 -15.02 -27.48 -18.34
C ASN A 371 -15.20 -29.01 -18.45
N ASP A 372 -14.23 -29.78 -17.96
CA ASP A 372 -14.33 -31.26 -18.00
C ASP A 372 -15.21 -31.78 -16.87
N LYS A 373 -16.30 -32.46 -17.24
CA LYS A 373 -17.24 -33.07 -16.29
C LYS A 373 -16.60 -34.11 -15.34
N GLN A 374 -15.43 -34.64 -15.70
CA GLN A 374 -14.68 -35.56 -14.86
C GLN A 374 -14.19 -34.89 -13.57
N TYR A 375 -14.00 -33.56 -13.59
CA TYR A 375 -13.48 -32.76 -12.47
C TYR A 375 -14.57 -31.93 -11.79
N ALA A 376 -15.85 -32.26 -11.96
CA ALA A 376 -16.97 -31.51 -11.39
C ALA A 376 -16.97 -31.46 -9.85
N ASP A 377 -16.30 -32.40 -9.18
CA ASP A 377 -16.14 -32.46 -7.72
C ASP A 377 -14.94 -31.63 -7.21
N TYR A 378 -14.21 -30.95 -8.09
CA TYR A 378 -13.07 -30.10 -7.75
C TYR A 378 -13.45 -28.64 -7.81
N HIS A 379 -13.09 -27.89 -6.76
CA HIS A 379 -13.21 -26.45 -6.73
C HIS A 379 -11.85 -25.83 -7.03
N PHE A 380 -11.73 -25.21 -8.20
CA PHE A 380 -10.48 -24.62 -8.64
C PHE A 380 -10.40 -23.15 -8.23
N THR A 381 -9.31 -22.81 -7.53
CA THR A 381 -8.91 -21.42 -7.28
C THR A 381 -7.72 -21.12 -8.18
N VAL A 382 -7.76 -20.00 -8.91
CA VAL A 382 -6.75 -19.68 -9.91
C VAL A 382 -5.87 -18.53 -9.45
N VAL A 383 -4.56 -18.70 -9.63
CA VAL A 383 -3.56 -17.64 -9.48
C VAL A 383 -2.87 -17.48 -10.83
N TYR A 384 -2.92 -16.29 -11.40
CA TYR A 384 -2.24 -15.99 -12.65
C TYR A 384 -0.81 -15.53 -12.41
N THR A 385 0.12 -16.04 -13.21
CA THR A 385 1.54 -15.62 -13.19
C THR A 385 2.10 -15.48 -14.59
N VAL A 386 3.06 -14.57 -14.76
CA VAL A 386 3.76 -14.40 -16.02
C VAL A 386 4.87 -15.44 -16.08
N ASP A 387 4.85 -16.31 -17.10
CA ASP A 387 5.90 -17.27 -17.37
C ASP A 387 6.28 -17.16 -18.86
N PRO A 388 7.54 -16.78 -19.17
CA PRO A 388 7.99 -16.58 -20.55
C PRO A 388 8.08 -17.87 -21.36
N ASP A 389 8.22 -19.02 -20.69
CA ASP A 389 8.42 -20.32 -21.32
C ASP A 389 7.12 -21.10 -21.51
N VAL A 390 6.03 -20.65 -20.87
CA VAL A 390 4.73 -21.36 -20.88
C VAL A 390 3.66 -20.49 -21.55
N PRO A 391 2.96 -20.98 -22.56
CA PRO A 391 1.89 -20.25 -23.24
C PRO A 391 0.77 -19.80 -22.28
N ASP A 392 0.03 -18.74 -22.68
CA ASP A 392 -1.13 -18.25 -21.96
C ASP A 392 -2.20 -19.36 -21.79
N GLY A 393 -2.80 -19.38 -20.58
CA GLY A 393 -3.86 -20.31 -20.22
C GLY A 393 -3.39 -21.73 -19.87
N ILE A 394 -2.11 -22.02 -19.80
CA ILE A 394 -1.57 -23.32 -19.38
C ILE A 394 -1.26 -23.32 -17.89
N ILE A 395 -1.62 -24.41 -17.22
CA ILE A 395 -1.39 -24.62 -15.79
C ILE A 395 0.09 -24.96 -15.58
N ILE A 396 0.79 -24.15 -14.78
CA ILE A 396 2.21 -24.31 -14.44
C ILE A 396 2.37 -25.16 -13.18
N GLU A 397 1.55 -24.89 -12.17
CA GLU A 397 1.67 -25.49 -10.84
C GLU A 397 0.29 -25.73 -10.25
N GLN A 398 0.18 -26.72 -9.36
CA GLN A 398 -1.02 -27.02 -8.60
C GLN A 398 -0.73 -27.31 -7.12
N ASP A 399 -1.62 -26.88 -6.24
CA ASP A 399 -1.63 -27.27 -4.83
C ASP A 399 -3.03 -27.78 -4.43
N PRO A 400 -3.16 -29.03 -3.99
CA PRO A 400 -2.13 -30.06 -3.70
C PRO A 400 -1.45 -30.62 -4.97
N ALA A 401 -0.18 -30.97 -4.81
CA ALA A 401 0.57 -31.61 -5.90
C ALA A 401 -0.09 -32.93 -6.34
N ALA A 402 0.09 -33.26 -7.62
CA ALA A 402 -0.41 -34.50 -8.23
C ALA A 402 -0.04 -35.75 -7.42
N GLY A 403 -1.00 -36.68 -7.27
CA GLY A 403 -0.82 -37.92 -6.51
C GLY A 403 -0.87 -37.78 -5.00
N LYS A 404 -1.06 -36.58 -4.43
CA LYS A 404 -1.35 -36.45 -3.00
C LYS A 404 -2.79 -36.82 -2.70
N SER A 405 -2.97 -37.77 -1.77
CA SER A 405 -4.32 -38.16 -1.31
C SER A 405 -4.91 -37.07 -0.40
N ARG A 406 -6.12 -36.60 -0.70
CA ARG A 406 -6.92 -35.70 0.15
C ARG A 406 -8.19 -36.41 0.61
N MET A 407 -8.66 -36.05 1.80
CA MET A 407 -9.98 -36.49 2.26
C MET A 407 -11.05 -35.73 1.46
N ARG A 408 -11.98 -36.48 0.87
CA ARG A 408 -13.18 -35.93 0.23
C ARG A 408 -14.06 -35.32 1.31
N VAL A 409 -14.16 -34.00 1.33
CA VAL A 409 -15.11 -33.26 2.18
C VAL A 409 -16.44 -33.20 1.45
N SER A 410 -17.55 -33.11 2.17
CA SER A 410 -18.93 -33.06 1.62
C SER A 410 -19.15 -31.98 0.56
N ASP A 411 -18.24 -31.04 0.43
CA ASP A 411 -18.29 -29.84 -0.44
C ASP A 411 -17.27 -29.87 -1.59
N GLY A 412 -16.65 -31.03 -1.87
CA GLY A 412 -15.65 -31.17 -2.94
C GLY A 412 -14.20 -31.05 -2.51
N ILE A 413 -13.29 -31.06 -3.47
CA ILE A 413 -11.83 -30.96 -3.25
C ILE A 413 -11.34 -29.61 -3.77
N ASN A 414 -10.80 -28.79 -2.89
CA ASN A 414 -10.20 -27.50 -3.29
C ASN A 414 -8.79 -27.73 -3.84
N VAL A 415 -8.55 -27.20 -5.05
CA VAL A 415 -7.25 -27.22 -5.73
C VAL A 415 -6.93 -25.82 -6.22
N GLN A 416 -5.78 -25.30 -5.83
CA GLN A 416 -5.25 -24.07 -6.37
C GLN A 416 -4.41 -24.37 -7.61
N LEU A 417 -4.67 -23.65 -8.70
CA LEU A 417 -3.96 -23.77 -9.96
C LEU A 417 -3.22 -22.47 -10.26
N THR A 418 -1.93 -22.58 -10.56
CA THR A 418 -1.15 -21.45 -11.08
C THR A 418 -1.16 -21.53 -12.59
N VAL A 419 -1.70 -20.51 -13.27
CA VAL A 419 -1.89 -20.46 -14.72
C VAL A 419 -0.99 -19.40 -15.33
N SER A 420 -0.29 -19.75 -16.42
CA SER A 420 0.52 -18.79 -17.18
C SER A 420 -0.39 -17.77 -17.87
N THR A 421 0.00 -16.50 -17.82
CA THR A 421 -0.55 -15.43 -18.67
C THR A 421 0.31 -15.20 -19.92
N GLY A 422 1.31 -16.08 -20.16
CA GLY A 422 2.26 -15.88 -21.24
C GLY A 422 3.06 -14.59 -21.10
N VAL A 423 3.72 -14.20 -22.17
CA VAL A 423 4.46 -12.93 -22.24
C VAL A 423 3.51 -11.84 -22.74
N VAL A 424 3.36 -10.77 -21.98
CA VAL A 424 2.68 -9.56 -22.48
C VAL A 424 3.57 -8.94 -23.57
N MET A 425 3.13 -9.03 -24.83
CA MET A 425 3.83 -8.42 -25.96
C MET A 425 3.33 -6.98 -26.14
N THR A 426 4.25 -6.04 -26.17
CA THR A 426 3.98 -4.61 -26.39
C THR A 426 4.64 -4.17 -27.69
N ASP A 427 3.98 -3.31 -28.48
CA ASP A 427 4.54 -2.76 -29.69
C ASP A 427 5.64 -1.74 -29.33
N VAL A 428 6.81 -1.84 -30.01
CA VAL A 428 7.92 -0.89 -29.84
C VAL A 428 7.51 0.46 -30.43
N PRO A 429 7.49 1.56 -29.64
CA PRO A 429 7.14 2.90 -30.14
C PRO A 429 8.03 3.37 -31.28
N TYR A 430 7.52 4.25 -32.14
CA TYR A 430 8.31 4.85 -33.21
C TYR A 430 9.17 5.99 -32.65
N VAL A 431 10.48 5.79 -32.57
CA VAL A 431 11.43 6.72 -31.94
C VAL A 431 12.57 7.16 -32.87
N ILE A 432 12.55 6.75 -34.17
CA ILE A 432 13.59 7.12 -35.14
C ILE A 432 13.50 8.62 -35.47
N ASN A 433 14.64 9.29 -35.55
CA ASN A 433 14.76 10.74 -35.72
C ASN A 433 14.16 11.58 -34.60
N GLU A 434 13.94 11.02 -33.41
CA GLU A 434 13.62 11.77 -32.19
C GLU A 434 14.88 12.03 -31.35
N ASP A 435 14.81 13.03 -30.50
CA ASP A 435 15.83 13.27 -29.48
C ASP A 435 15.91 12.07 -28.53
N TYR A 436 17.13 11.61 -28.22
CA TYR A 436 17.33 10.35 -27.50
C TYR A 436 16.72 10.33 -26.08
N GLU A 437 16.64 11.50 -25.40
CA GLU A 437 16.02 11.58 -24.07
C GLU A 437 14.51 11.38 -24.17
N LYS A 438 13.87 11.96 -25.19
CA LYS A 438 12.44 11.75 -25.48
C LYS A 438 12.15 10.32 -25.91
N ALA A 439 13.01 9.77 -26.76
CA ALA A 439 12.92 8.39 -27.23
C ALA A 439 13.03 7.39 -26.06
N THR A 440 13.98 7.62 -25.14
CA THR A 440 14.15 6.82 -23.93
C THR A 440 12.90 6.88 -23.06
N ALA A 441 12.39 8.07 -22.78
CA ALA A 441 11.18 8.24 -21.98
C ALA A 441 9.94 7.58 -22.62
N ALA A 442 9.82 7.61 -23.97
CA ALA A 442 8.73 6.96 -24.68
C ALA A 442 8.79 5.42 -24.57
N LEU A 443 9.99 4.83 -24.68
CA LEU A 443 10.21 3.40 -24.54
C LEU A 443 10.02 2.93 -23.09
N GLU A 444 10.52 3.67 -22.11
CA GLU A 444 10.31 3.37 -20.70
C GLU A 444 8.83 3.46 -20.31
N LYS A 445 8.10 4.45 -20.84
CA LYS A 445 6.63 4.56 -20.67
C LYS A 445 5.89 3.37 -21.28
N ALA A 446 6.42 2.79 -22.36
CA ALA A 446 5.88 1.58 -22.97
C ALA A 446 6.28 0.29 -22.23
N GLY A 447 7.07 0.39 -21.15
CA GLY A 447 7.47 -0.73 -20.30
C GLY A 447 8.76 -1.44 -20.73
N PHE A 448 9.58 -0.83 -21.59
CA PHE A 448 10.87 -1.38 -22.00
C PHE A 448 12.03 -0.84 -21.16
N THR A 449 13.11 -1.60 -21.06
CA THR A 449 14.40 -1.10 -20.58
C THR A 449 15.23 -0.60 -21.76
N VAL A 450 15.94 0.53 -21.61
CA VAL A 450 16.65 1.15 -22.74
C VAL A 450 18.16 1.07 -22.55
N THR A 451 18.87 0.62 -23.60
CA THR A 451 20.34 0.70 -23.69
C THR A 451 20.71 1.59 -24.86
N THR A 452 21.68 2.49 -24.65
CA THR A 452 22.06 3.50 -25.66
C THR A 452 23.49 3.26 -26.13
N GLU A 453 23.69 3.25 -27.45
CA GLU A 453 25.00 3.22 -28.11
C GLU A 453 25.15 4.42 -29.05
N PHE A 454 26.29 5.12 -28.98
CA PHE A 454 26.55 6.28 -29.83
C PHE A 454 27.36 5.87 -31.07
N GLN A 455 26.87 6.28 -32.24
CA GLN A 455 27.52 6.02 -33.54
C GLN A 455 27.70 7.34 -34.29
N ALA A 456 28.84 7.53 -34.93
CA ALA A 456 29.05 8.68 -35.82
C ALA A 456 28.11 8.60 -37.05
N SER A 457 27.43 9.70 -37.34
CA SER A 457 26.55 9.85 -38.50
C SER A 457 26.68 11.23 -39.12
N LYS A 458 26.70 11.29 -40.46
CA LYS A 458 26.67 12.56 -41.21
C LYS A 458 25.25 12.97 -41.56
N ASP A 459 24.31 12.01 -41.55
CA ASP A 459 22.95 12.19 -42.06
C ASP A 459 21.97 12.50 -40.93
N VAL A 460 22.29 12.12 -39.68
CA VAL A 460 21.45 12.32 -38.51
C VAL A 460 22.16 13.28 -37.54
N THR A 461 21.44 14.29 -37.09
CA THR A 461 21.94 15.30 -36.11
C THR A 461 22.41 14.61 -34.84
N ALA A 462 23.46 15.13 -34.21
CA ALA A 462 23.96 14.63 -32.92
C ALA A 462 22.83 14.60 -31.88
N LYS A 463 22.78 13.54 -31.04
CA LYS A 463 21.76 13.24 -30.05
C LYS A 463 20.41 12.76 -30.59
N TYR A 464 20.24 12.55 -31.87
CA TYR A 464 19.03 11.97 -32.45
C TYR A 464 19.20 10.47 -32.70
N VAL A 465 18.10 9.73 -32.58
CA VAL A 465 18.08 8.27 -32.75
C VAL A 465 18.23 7.92 -34.23
N ILE A 466 19.23 7.10 -34.55
CA ILE A 466 19.47 6.54 -35.91
C ILE A 466 18.58 5.32 -36.11
N SER A 467 18.57 4.39 -35.16
CA SER A 467 17.80 3.16 -35.20
C SER A 467 17.57 2.61 -33.79
N CYS A 468 16.64 1.69 -33.68
CA CYS A 468 16.45 0.91 -32.45
C CYS A 468 16.29 -0.57 -32.78
N GLU A 469 16.61 -1.43 -31.84
CA GLU A 469 16.50 -2.87 -31.95
C GLU A 469 15.86 -3.44 -30.67
N PRO A 470 14.64 -4.07 -30.73
CA PRO A 470 13.85 -4.37 -31.93
C PRO A 470 13.34 -3.12 -32.68
N ALA A 471 12.97 -3.31 -33.97
CA ALA A 471 12.54 -2.20 -34.83
C ALA A 471 11.20 -1.58 -34.35
N PRO A 472 10.95 -0.28 -34.68
CA PRO A 472 9.66 0.35 -34.32
C PRO A 472 8.49 -0.39 -34.98
N GLY A 473 7.43 -0.66 -34.17
CA GLY A 473 6.25 -1.43 -34.60
C GLY A 473 6.41 -2.94 -34.48
N GLU A 474 7.58 -3.46 -34.16
CA GLU A 474 7.74 -4.87 -33.78
C GLU A 474 7.21 -5.11 -32.38
N LYS A 475 6.75 -6.34 -32.13
CA LYS A 475 6.29 -6.74 -30.79
C LYS A 475 7.45 -7.31 -29.98
N ALA A 476 7.65 -6.76 -28.82
CA ALA A 476 8.64 -7.25 -27.87
C ALA A 476 8.02 -7.47 -26.48
N ALA A 477 8.61 -8.35 -25.70
CA ALA A 477 8.14 -8.65 -24.36
C ALA A 477 8.21 -7.41 -23.45
N ALA A 478 7.17 -7.13 -22.68
CA ALA A 478 7.19 -6.08 -21.67
C ALA A 478 8.35 -6.34 -20.69
N GLY A 479 9.15 -5.28 -20.41
CA GLY A 479 10.37 -5.39 -19.58
C GLY A 479 11.64 -5.80 -20.35
N SER A 480 11.54 -6.18 -21.64
CA SER A 480 12.73 -6.49 -22.46
C SER A 480 13.56 -5.25 -22.76
N SER A 481 14.83 -5.46 -23.14
CA SER A 481 15.74 -4.37 -23.47
C SER A 481 15.59 -3.94 -24.92
N VAL A 482 15.45 -2.64 -25.16
CA VAL A 482 15.51 -2.01 -26.49
C VAL A 482 16.82 -1.25 -26.60
N LYS A 483 17.61 -1.54 -27.64
CA LYS A 483 18.86 -0.88 -27.90
C LYS A 483 18.62 0.32 -28.83
N LEU A 484 18.97 1.53 -28.39
CA LEU A 484 18.97 2.74 -29.19
C LEU A 484 20.37 3.00 -29.78
N ILE A 485 20.44 3.20 -31.08
CA ILE A 485 21.64 3.72 -31.75
C ILE A 485 21.42 5.21 -31.97
N VAL A 486 22.23 6.03 -31.31
CA VAL A 486 22.11 7.49 -31.29
C VAL A 486 23.28 8.13 -32.05
N SER A 487 22.98 9.17 -32.84
CA SER A 487 23.99 9.90 -33.55
C SER A 487 24.94 10.65 -32.62
N GLY A 488 26.22 10.42 -32.72
CA GLY A 488 27.29 11.23 -32.14
C GLY A 488 27.65 12.47 -32.97
N GLY A 489 26.98 12.67 -34.10
CA GLY A 489 27.33 13.64 -35.10
C GLY A 489 28.40 13.12 -36.10
N PRO A 490 28.89 13.95 -37.02
CA PRO A 490 29.89 13.55 -37.97
C PRO A 490 31.21 13.18 -37.28
N GLU A 491 31.91 12.17 -37.86
CA GLU A 491 33.22 11.78 -37.35
C GLU A 491 34.18 12.95 -37.41
N LEU A 492 34.64 13.41 -36.25
CA LEU A 492 35.65 14.46 -36.19
C LEU A 492 36.99 13.90 -36.56
N ARG A 493 37.54 14.35 -37.72
CA ARG A 493 38.90 14.00 -38.12
C ARG A 493 39.87 14.99 -37.53
N PRO A 494 40.92 14.55 -36.86
CA PRO A 494 41.91 15.45 -36.34
C PRO A 494 42.58 16.22 -37.48
N VAL A 495 42.60 17.55 -37.42
CA VAL A 495 43.24 18.43 -38.39
C VAL A 495 44.47 19.01 -37.76
N THR A 496 45.58 18.96 -38.46
CA THR A 496 46.86 19.54 -37.99
C THR A 496 46.92 21.02 -38.35
N VAL A 497 47.19 21.86 -37.33
CA VAL A 497 47.36 23.31 -37.51
C VAL A 497 48.61 23.57 -38.37
N PRO A 498 48.46 24.21 -39.53
CA PRO A 498 49.62 24.55 -40.34
C PRO A 498 50.51 25.64 -39.72
N ASP A 499 51.79 25.65 -40.07
CA ASP A 499 52.67 26.76 -39.77
C ASP A 499 52.36 27.93 -40.71
N LEU A 500 52.00 29.07 -40.10
CA LEU A 500 51.64 30.30 -40.81
C LEU A 500 52.73 31.36 -40.73
N SER A 501 53.86 31.09 -40.06
CA SER A 501 54.96 32.01 -39.86
C SER A 501 55.47 32.55 -41.21
N GLU A 502 55.79 33.83 -41.26
CA GLU A 502 56.33 34.54 -42.42
C GLU A 502 55.43 34.58 -43.67
N LEU A 503 54.25 33.95 -43.66
CA LEU A 503 53.27 34.03 -44.74
C LEU A 503 52.61 35.42 -44.77
N THR A 504 52.24 35.89 -45.96
CA THR A 504 51.36 37.04 -46.09
C THR A 504 49.94 36.67 -45.59
N GLU A 505 49.16 37.67 -45.17
CA GLU A 505 47.79 37.47 -44.65
C GLU A 505 46.94 36.59 -45.60
N SER A 506 46.94 36.90 -46.91
CA SER A 506 46.22 36.13 -47.90
C SER A 506 46.72 34.69 -48.09
N ALA A 507 48.03 34.49 -48.00
CA ALA A 507 48.63 33.15 -48.06
C ALA A 507 48.33 32.32 -46.81
N ALA A 508 48.31 32.97 -45.64
CA ALA A 508 47.96 32.34 -44.36
C ALA A 508 46.51 31.91 -44.35
N ILE A 509 45.57 32.76 -44.79
CA ILE A 509 44.14 32.41 -44.92
C ILE A 509 43.95 31.21 -45.83
N ALA A 510 44.50 31.23 -47.04
CA ALA A 510 44.42 30.12 -47.98
C ALA A 510 45.00 28.82 -47.38
N ARG A 511 46.07 28.91 -46.60
CA ARG A 511 46.70 27.75 -45.92
C ARG A 511 45.81 27.18 -44.81
N ILE A 512 45.13 28.03 -44.02
CA ILE A 512 44.16 27.64 -42.98
C ILE A 512 42.99 26.89 -43.63
N GLU A 513 42.37 27.48 -44.66
CA GLU A 513 41.21 26.90 -45.36
C GLU A 513 41.54 25.58 -46.04
N SER A 514 42.72 25.52 -46.70
CA SER A 514 43.19 24.28 -47.34
C SER A 514 43.50 23.14 -46.36
N SER A 515 43.71 23.47 -45.11
CA SER A 515 43.94 22.53 -44.02
C SER A 515 42.60 22.09 -43.35
N GLY A 516 41.44 22.58 -43.80
CA GLY A 516 40.13 22.25 -43.25
C GLY A 516 39.81 23.03 -41.96
N LEU A 517 40.54 24.10 -41.67
CA LEU A 517 40.30 24.99 -40.52
C LEU A 517 39.58 26.26 -40.99
N CYS A 518 38.80 26.87 -40.09
CA CYS A 518 38.16 28.16 -40.33
C CYS A 518 39.06 29.30 -39.87
N TYR A 519 39.13 30.36 -40.69
CA TYR A 519 39.85 31.59 -40.35
C TYR A 519 39.04 32.39 -39.34
N GLY A 520 39.66 32.66 -38.15
CA GLY A 520 39.00 33.37 -37.02
C GLY A 520 39.23 34.86 -36.99
N GLY A 521 40.13 35.40 -37.83
CA GLY A 521 40.44 36.80 -37.89
C GLY A 521 41.92 37.14 -37.72
N THR A 522 42.31 38.39 -38.04
CA THR A 522 43.67 38.91 -37.96
C THR A 522 43.73 40.14 -37.03
N TYR A 523 44.73 40.19 -36.19
CA TYR A 523 45.06 41.37 -35.38
C TYR A 523 46.39 41.97 -35.93
N LYS A 524 46.42 43.29 -36.10
CA LYS A 524 47.64 44.00 -36.56
C LYS A 524 48.36 44.53 -35.31
N GLU A 525 49.62 44.17 -35.22
CA GLU A 525 50.49 44.61 -34.12
C GLU A 525 51.84 45.10 -34.69
N THR A 526 52.41 46.09 -34.07
CA THR A 526 53.71 46.66 -34.52
C THR A 526 54.83 45.93 -33.79
N ASN A 527 55.76 45.31 -34.57
CA ASN A 527 56.94 44.62 -34.08
C ASN A 527 58.05 44.63 -35.13
N ASP A 528 59.21 44.01 -34.86
CA ASP A 528 60.37 43.94 -35.74
C ASP A 528 60.26 42.92 -36.91
N ALA A 529 59.13 42.23 -37.08
CA ALA A 529 58.92 41.31 -38.18
C ALA A 529 58.66 42.06 -39.50
N LYS A 530 58.84 41.34 -40.63
CA LYS A 530 58.60 41.91 -41.96
C LYS A 530 57.15 42.38 -42.09
N GLN A 531 56.95 43.61 -42.49
CA GLN A 531 55.63 44.21 -42.62
C GLN A 531 54.69 43.40 -43.50
N GLY A 532 53.45 43.10 -43.03
CA GLY A 532 52.43 42.37 -43.75
C GLY A 532 52.55 40.83 -43.68
N THR A 533 53.42 40.29 -42.82
CA THR A 533 53.57 38.87 -42.58
C THR A 533 53.07 38.42 -41.22
N VAL A 534 52.65 37.19 -41.10
CA VAL A 534 52.23 36.56 -39.83
C VAL A 534 53.46 36.28 -38.98
N PHE A 535 53.52 36.85 -37.79
CA PHE A 535 54.57 36.61 -36.80
C PHE A 535 54.11 35.76 -35.60
N LYS A 536 52.80 35.61 -35.43
CA LYS A 536 52.22 34.82 -34.35
C LYS A 536 50.86 34.27 -34.76
N GLN A 537 50.55 33.05 -34.38
CA GLN A 537 49.26 32.41 -34.55
C GLN A 537 48.71 31.97 -33.22
N SER A 538 47.39 31.98 -33.07
CA SER A 538 46.68 31.67 -31.79
C SER A 538 46.81 30.20 -31.41
N ALA A 539 46.72 29.29 -32.37
CA ALA A 539 46.96 27.86 -32.15
C ALA A 539 48.40 27.54 -32.63
N PRO A 540 49.24 26.88 -31.82
CA PRO A 540 50.61 26.54 -32.22
C PRO A 540 50.64 25.67 -33.50
N ALA A 541 51.64 25.89 -34.37
CA ALA A 541 51.85 25.06 -35.53
C ALA A 541 52.05 23.56 -35.13
N ASN A 542 51.59 22.65 -35.96
CA ASN A 542 51.62 21.19 -35.75
C ASN A 542 50.80 20.66 -34.58
N THR A 543 49.95 21.49 -33.96
CA THR A 543 48.96 21.04 -32.97
C THR A 543 47.84 20.30 -33.72
N GLN A 544 47.39 19.18 -33.20
CA GLN A 544 46.18 18.52 -33.68
C GLN A 544 44.94 19.08 -32.99
N LEU A 545 43.96 19.51 -33.76
CA LEU A 545 42.65 19.96 -33.33
C LEU A 545 41.62 18.91 -33.79
N THR A 546 40.64 18.59 -32.91
CA THR A 546 39.52 17.67 -33.19
C THR A 546 38.23 18.42 -33.32
#